data_97f7127101dd8b8b4a7c62eeb13cdad4
#
_entry.id   97f7127101dd8b8b4a7c62eeb13cdad4
#
_cell.length_a   1.000
_cell.length_b   1.000
_cell.length_c   1.000
_cell.angle_alpha   90.00
_cell.angle_beta   90.00
_cell.angle_gamma   90.00
#
_symmetry.space_group_name_H-M   'P 1'
#
loop_
_entity.id
_entity.type
_entity.pdbx_description
1 polymer ?
#
loop_
_entity_poly.entity_id
_entity_poly.type
_entity_poly.pdbx_seq_one_letter_code
_entity_poly.pdbx_strand_id
1 'polypeptide(L)'
;SDEKDEVYHLKEQKANLTAENLSFLKRWPDAWKQDIDGLRIHFVHGTISDPLTGYGYENSDFANFDQTGLDVLFIGQTHRPWIRRNKHTLIVNVGSIGLPRDYGNQPSFVLFDTKTKAVSIWRVEIDPGPILDHPEGIHPSVLDVLKRK
;
A
#
# COMPACT_ATOMS: atom_id res chain seq x y z
N SER A 1 -0.59 18.39 0.74
CA SER A 1 -1.62 19.43 0.96
C SER A 1 -1.86 19.58 2.45
N ASP A 2 -2.33 20.73 2.89
CA ASP A 2 -2.66 21.00 4.31
C ASP A 2 -3.75 20.04 4.79
N GLU A 3 -4.71 19.68 3.94
CA GLU A 3 -5.76 18.69 4.23
C GLU A 3 -5.20 17.31 4.61
N LYS A 4 -4.14 16.83 3.93
CA LYS A 4 -3.47 15.57 4.31
C LYS A 4 -2.72 15.71 5.62
N ASP A 5 -2.20 16.89 5.91
CA ASP A 5 -1.49 17.15 7.16
C ASP A 5 -2.45 17.18 8.36
N GLU A 6 -3.66 17.68 8.19
CA GLU A 6 -4.71 17.62 9.22
C GLU A 6 -5.06 16.17 9.59
N VAL A 7 -5.07 15.27 8.61
CA VAL A 7 -5.42 13.85 8.84
C VAL A 7 -4.25 13.06 9.41
N TYR A 8 -3.03 13.29 8.92
CA TYR A 8 -1.88 12.40 9.15
C TYR A 8 -0.73 13.04 9.91
N HIS A 9 -0.83 14.31 10.32
CA HIS A 9 0.21 15.04 11.07
C HIS A 9 1.60 14.94 10.44
N LEU A 10 1.69 15.03 9.10
CA LEU A 10 2.93 14.78 8.36
C LEU A 10 4.06 15.76 8.71
N LYS A 11 3.71 17.03 9.01
CA LYS A 11 4.70 18.05 9.42
C LYS A 11 5.31 17.70 10.77
N GLU A 12 4.49 17.27 11.72
CA GLU A 12 4.92 16.84 13.04
C GLU A 12 5.78 15.56 12.95
N GLN A 13 5.31 14.55 12.22
CA GLN A 13 6.07 13.33 11.99
C GLN A 13 7.45 13.63 11.39
N LYS A 14 7.51 14.52 10.39
CA LYS A 14 8.77 14.93 9.77
C LYS A 14 9.69 15.67 10.76
N ALA A 15 9.15 16.52 11.63
CA ALA A 15 9.92 17.24 12.64
C ALA A 15 10.53 16.29 13.70
N ASN A 16 9.85 15.17 13.97
CA ASN A 16 10.30 14.16 14.93
C ASN A 16 11.32 13.17 14.34
N LEU A 17 11.59 13.21 13.02
CA LEU A 17 12.63 12.37 12.40
C LEU A 17 14.03 12.93 12.70
N THR A 18 14.97 12.04 13.02
CA THR A 18 16.39 12.40 13.05
C THR A 18 16.89 12.79 11.65
N ALA A 19 17.95 13.61 11.58
CA ALA A 19 18.56 13.97 10.30
C ALA A 19 19.03 12.74 9.50
N GLU A 20 19.51 11.69 10.19
CA GLU A 20 19.92 10.42 9.60
C GLU A 20 18.72 9.69 8.96
N ASN A 21 17.62 9.52 9.70
CA ASN A 21 16.41 8.86 9.21
C ASN A 21 15.80 9.65 8.04
N LEU A 22 15.74 10.97 8.12
CA LEU A 22 15.27 11.81 7.03
C LEU A 22 16.15 11.67 5.78
N SER A 23 17.50 11.63 5.94
CA SER A 23 18.43 11.39 4.86
C SER A 23 18.26 9.99 4.24
N PHE A 24 18.02 8.98 5.07
CA PHE A 24 17.75 7.61 4.62
C PHE A 24 16.48 7.55 3.77
N LEU A 25 15.36 8.11 4.24
CA LEU A 25 14.09 8.14 3.51
C LEU A 25 14.18 8.89 2.18
N LYS A 26 14.93 10.00 2.12
CA LYS A 26 15.13 10.77 0.88
C LYS A 26 15.88 10.02 -0.22
N ARG A 27 16.58 8.94 0.10
CA ARG A 27 17.28 8.08 -0.87
C ARG A 27 16.41 6.96 -1.44
N TRP A 28 15.23 6.74 -0.90
CA TRP A 28 14.34 5.73 -1.42
C TRP A 28 13.84 6.13 -2.82
N PRO A 29 13.88 5.22 -3.78
CA PRO A 29 13.34 5.46 -5.10
C PRO A 29 11.81 5.50 -5.05
N ASP A 30 11.19 6.25 -5.97
CA ASP A 30 9.73 6.28 -6.11
C ASP A 30 9.14 4.93 -6.55
N ALA A 31 9.95 4.11 -7.20
CA ALA A 31 9.62 2.75 -7.59
C ALA A 31 10.85 1.84 -7.44
N TRP A 32 10.64 0.64 -6.94
CA TRP A 32 11.69 -0.37 -6.85
C TRP A 32 11.45 -1.46 -7.89
N LYS A 33 12.50 -1.76 -8.68
CA LYS A 33 12.48 -2.78 -9.72
C LYS A 33 13.52 -3.83 -9.39
N GLN A 34 13.13 -5.10 -9.43
CA GLN A 34 14.00 -6.20 -9.07
C GLN A 34 13.73 -7.41 -9.97
N ASP A 35 14.81 -8.07 -10.38
CA ASP A 35 14.74 -9.41 -10.97
C ASP A 35 15.00 -10.43 -9.87
N ILE A 36 13.99 -11.24 -9.56
CA ILE A 36 14.04 -12.28 -8.53
C ILE A 36 13.59 -13.60 -9.15
N ASP A 37 14.43 -14.61 -9.09
CA ASP A 37 14.16 -15.96 -9.64
C ASP A 37 13.68 -15.90 -11.12
N GLY A 38 14.24 -14.98 -11.91
CA GLY A 38 13.88 -14.77 -13.31
C GLY A 38 12.57 -14.03 -13.55
N LEU A 39 11.93 -13.51 -12.50
CA LEU A 39 10.74 -12.66 -12.60
C LEU A 39 11.11 -11.19 -12.50
N ARG A 40 10.60 -10.37 -13.40
CA ARG A 40 10.69 -8.91 -13.32
C ARG A 40 9.58 -8.39 -12.44
N ILE A 41 9.95 -7.93 -11.26
CA ILE A 41 9.02 -7.49 -10.21
C ILE A 41 9.18 -5.99 -10.00
N HIS A 42 8.06 -5.26 -10.00
CA HIS A 42 8.02 -3.84 -9.63
C HIS A 42 7.21 -3.63 -8.36
N PHE A 43 7.70 -2.71 -7.53
CA PHE A 43 7.03 -2.25 -6.32
C PHE A 43 6.87 -0.73 -6.44
N VAL A 44 5.64 -0.26 -6.35
CA VAL A 44 5.31 1.17 -6.34
C VAL A 44 4.24 1.43 -5.28
N HIS A 45 4.22 2.62 -4.68
CA HIS A 45 3.14 2.97 -3.77
C HIS A 45 1.82 3.18 -4.50
N GLY A 46 1.83 3.94 -5.59
CA GLY A 46 0.69 4.26 -6.43
C GLY A 46 0.56 3.35 -7.66
N THR A 47 0.73 3.93 -8.85
CA THR A 47 0.72 3.23 -10.14
C THR A 47 2.05 3.40 -10.88
N ILE A 48 2.29 2.69 -11.98
CA ILE A 48 3.53 2.87 -12.76
C ILE A 48 3.63 4.28 -13.34
N SER A 49 2.52 4.85 -13.79
CA SER A 49 2.47 6.20 -14.37
C SER A 49 2.53 7.32 -13.31
N ASP A 50 2.11 7.01 -12.09
CA ASP A 50 2.15 7.92 -10.94
C ASP A 50 2.52 7.12 -9.67
N PRO A 51 3.85 6.88 -9.46
CA PRO A 51 4.32 5.99 -8.40
C PRO A 51 3.98 6.41 -6.98
N LEU A 52 3.81 7.72 -6.73
CA LEU A 52 3.63 8.24 -5.37
C LEU A 52 2.16 8.51 -5.01
N THR A 53 1.33 8.96 -6.00
CA THR A 53 -0.02 9.44 -5.71
C THR A 53 -1.11 8.74 -6.52
N GLY A 54 -0.75 7.90 -7.49
CA GLY A 54 -1.70 7.20 -8.35
C GLY A 54 -2.55 6.17 -7.59
N TYR A 55 -3.82 6.05 -7.98
CA TYR A 55 -4.74 5.08 -7.41
C TYR A 55 -5.01 3.93 -8.41
N GLY A 56 -4.64 2.72 -8.00
CA GLY A 56 -4.93 1.49 -8.74
C GLY A 56 -6.02 0.68 -8.05
N TYR A 57 -7.25 0.72 -8.57
CA TYR A 57 -8.37 -0.09 -8.10
C TYR A 57 -8.48 -1.36 -8.94
N GLU A 58 -9.12 -2.40 -8.39
CA GLU A 58 -9.30 -3.69 -9.07
C GLU A 58 -9.92 -3.56 -10.47
N ASN A 59 -10.82 -2.60 -10.67
CA ASN A 59 -11.49 -2.30 -11.93
C ASN A 59 -10.79 -1.24 -12.80
N SER A 60 -9.59 -0.78 -12.43
CA SER A 60 -8.80 0.14 -13.25
C SER A 60 -8.36 -0.52 -14.57
N ASP A 61 -8.10 0.29 -15.60
CA ASP A 61 -7.51 -0.21 -16.84
C ASP A 61 -6.00 -0.45 -16.66
N PHE A 62 -5.60 -1.71 -16.67
CA PHE A 62 -4.21 -2.15 -16.59
C PHE A 62 -3.69 -2.80 -17.87
N ALA A 63 -4.38 -2.61 -19.01
CA ALA A 63 -3.99 -3.24 -20.27
C ALA A 63 -2.56 -2.90 -20.70
N ASN A 64 -2.09 -1.67 -20.41
CA ASN A 64 -0.75 -1.22 -20.77
C ASN A 64 0.38 -1.92 -20.00
N PHE A 65 0.12 -2.56 -18.87
CA PHE A 65 1.17 -3.24 -18.10
C PHE A 65 1.72 -4.47 -18.79
N ASP A 66 0.93 -5.16 -19.60
CA ASP A 66 1.41 -6.29 -20.41
C ASP A 66 2.44 -5.89 -21.47
N GLN A 67 2.47 -4.61 -21.87
CA GLN A 67 3.42 -4.06 -22.84
C GLN A 67 4.78 -3.72 -22.20
N THR A 68 4.85 -3.59 -20.88
CA THR A 68 6.08 -3.25 -20.16
C THR A 68 7.00 -4.44 -19.91
N GLY A 69 6.51 -5.66 -20.17
CA GLY A 69 7.24 -6.90 -19.89
C GLY A 69 7.43 -7.18 -18.41
N LEU A 70 6.53 -6.72 -17.56
CA LEU A 70 6.49 -7.05 -16.14
C LEU A 70 5.86 -8.42 -15.92
N ASP A 71 6.43 -9.18 -15.00
CA ASP A 71 5.83 -10.43 -14.52
C ASP A 71 4.91 -10.15 -13.32
N VAL A 72 5.35 -9.28 -12.40
CA VAL A 72 4.59 -8.94 -11.19
C VAL A 72 4.68 -7.45 -10.88
N LEU A 73 3.56 -6.86 -10.53
CA LEU A 73 3.45 -5.49 -10.04
C LEU A 73 2.78 -5.47 -8.66
N PHE A 74 3.49 -5.01 -7.65
CA PHE A 74 2.94 -4.74 -6.33
C PHE A 74 2.64 -3.24 -6.19
N ILE A 75 1.41 -2.93 -5.78
CA ILE A 75 0.91 -1.57 -5.54
C ILE A 75 0.24 -1.45 -4.17
N GLY A 76 0.02 -0.23 -3.71
CA GLY A 76 -0.66 0.10 -2.45
C GLY A 76 -1.69 1.21 -2.62
N GLN A 77 -1.52 2.33 -1.91
CA GLN A 77 -2.26 3.60 -1.96
C GLN A 77 -3.75 3.51 -1.63
N THR A 78 -4.49 2.55 -2.19
CA THR A 78 -5.94 2.43 -1.97
C THR A 78 -6.28 1.87 -0.60
N HIS A 79 -5.34 1.20 0.07
CA HIS A 79 -5.52 0.46 1.33
C HIS A 79 -6.58 -0.64 1.24
N ARG A 80 -6.84 -1.15 0.05
CA ARG A 80 -7.76 -2.25 -0.24
C ARG A 80 -7.01 -3.33 -1.00
N PRO A 81 -6.82 -4.54 -0.45
CA PRO A 81 -6.06 -5.58 -1.10
C PRO A 81 -6.88 -6.26 -2.19
N TRP A 82 -6.24 -6.54 -3.31
CA TRP A 82 -6.81 -7.32 -4.41
C TRP A 82 -5.71 -7.94 -5.26
N ILE A 83 -6.06 -8.99 -6.02
CA ILE A 83 -5.18 -9.67 -6.96
C ILE A 83 -5.87 -9.71 -8.31
N ARG A 84 -5.17 -9.30 -9.35
CA ARG A 84 -5.64 -9.37 -10.71
C ARG A 84 -4.53 -9.91 -11.62
N ARG A 85 -4.86 -10.90 -12.42
CA ARG A 85 -3.97 -11.39 -13.46
C ARG A 85 -4.43 -10.87 -14.81
N ASN A 86 -3.57 -10.10 -15.48
CA ASN A 86 -3.70 -9.78 -16.88
C ASN A 86 -3.11 -10.94 -17.72
N LYS A 87 -2.98 -10.76 -19.03
CA LYS A 87 -2.48 -11.81 -19.91
C LYS A 87 -1.11 -12.35 -19.47
N HIS A 88 -0.18 -11.49 -19.12
CA HIS A 88 1.19 -11.81 -18.73
C HIS A 88 1.53 -11.37 -17.31
N THR A 89 0.98 -10.27 -16.84
CA THR A 89 1.37 -9.62 -15.58
C THR A 89 0.39 -9.94 -14.45
N LEU A 90 0.94 -10.33 -13.31
CA LEU A 90 0.22 -10.42 -12.04
C LEU A 90 0.27 -9.06 -11.35
N ILE A 91 -0.88 -8.46 -11.07
CA ILE A 91 -0.98 -7.18 -10.36
C ILE A 91 -1.59 -7.45 -8.99
N VAL A 92 -0.95 -6.92 -7.95
CA VAL A 92 -1.32 -7.17 -6.56
C VAL A 92 -1.34 -5.86 -5.80
N ASN A 93 -2.50 -5.45 -5.30
CA ASN A 93 -2.57 -4.43 -4.28
C ASN A 93 -2.44 -5.10 -2.91
N VAL A 94 -1.44 -4.70 -2.15
CA VAL A 94 -1.11 -5.34 -0.87
C VAL A 94 -2.06 -4.92 0.27
N GLY A 95 -2.89 -3.90 0.03
CA GLY A 95 -3.76 -3.33 1.05
C GLY A 95 -3.02 -2.43 2.03
N SER A 96 -3.31 -2.57 3.30
CA SER A 96 -2.69 -1.76 4.36
C SER A 96 -2.60 -2.53 5.68
N ILE A 97 -1.49 -2.36 6.39
CA ILE A 97 -1.33 -2.84 7.76
C ILE A 97 -1.88 -1.81 8.75
N GLY A 98 -1.62 -0.50 8.52
CA GLY A 98 -1.97 0.55 9.48
C GLY A 98 -3.39 1.08 9.37
N LEU A 99 -3.95 1.15 8.15
CA LEU A 99 -5.27 1.74 7.92
C LEU A 99 -6.00 1.02 6.77
N PRO A 100 -6.47 -0.22 6.96
CA PRO A 100 -7.24 -0.93 5.94
C PRO A 100 -8.58 -0.23 5.71
N ARG A 101 -8.89 0.12 4.44
CA ARG A 101 -10.07 0.92 4.09
C ARG A 101 -11.28 0.10 3.67
N ASP A 102 -11.16 -1.21 3.65
CA ASP A 102 -12.29 -2.15 3.49
C ASP A 102 -12.81 -2.62 4.85
N TYR A 103 -12.03 -3.40 5.60
CA TYR A 103 -12.36 -3.87 6.95
C TYR A 103 -11.37 -3.27 7.95
N GLY A 104 -11.83 -2.33 8.78
CA GLY A 104 -10.96 -1.53 9.65
C GLY A 104 -10.19 -2.33 10.69
N ASN A 105 -10.71 -3.50 11.07
CA ASN A 105 -10.09 -4.42 12.03
C ASN A 105 -9.29 -5.56 11.36
N GLN A 106 -9.10 -5.55 10.03
CA GLN A 106 -8.42 -6.61 9.31
C GLN A 106 -7.26 -6.08 8.43
N PRO A 107 -6.16 -5.63 9.04
CA PRO A 107 -4.92 -5.37 8.30
C PRO A 107 -4.56 -6.49 7.35
N SER A 108 -3.93 -6.13 6.23
CA SER A 108 -3.55 -7.10 5.20
C SER A 108 -2.10 -6.99 4.81
N PHE A 109 -1.54 -8.15 4.42
CA PHE A 109 -0.25 -8.27 3.76
C PHE A 109 -0.31 -9.40 2.72
N VAL A 110 0.71 -9.47 1.87
CA VAL A 110 0.79 -10.43 0.78
C VAL A 110 2.00 -11.34 0.97
N LEU A 111 1.80 -12.63 0.75
CA LEU A 111 2.88 -13.59 0.53
C LEU A 111 2.91 -13.96 -0.95
N PHE A 112 4.08 -13.89 -1.54
CA PHE A 112 4.35 -14.26 -2.92
C PHE A 112 5.53 -15.23 -3.00
N ASP A 113 5.30 -16.42 -3.55
CA ASP A 113 6.33 -17.41 -3.82
C ASP A 113 6.84 -17.22 -5.24
N THR A 114 8.09 -16.78 -5.38
CA THR A 114 8.71 -16.49 -6.67
C THR A 114 8.93 -17.71 -7.54
N LYS A 115 9.03 -18.92 -6.94
CA LYS A 115 9.26 -20.18 -7.67
C LYS A 115 7.95 -20.75 -8.20
N THR A 116 6.94 -20.84 -7.37
CA THR A 116 5.62 -21.38 -7.74
C THR A 116 4.71 -20.34 -8.36
N LYS A 117 5.03 -19.04 -8.21
CA LYS A 117 4.21 -17.88 -8.58
C LYS A 117 2.86 -17.84 -7.85
N ALA A 118 2.76 -18.56 -6.73
CA ALA A 118 1.60 -18.51 -5.87
C ALA A 118 1.58 -17.17 -5.11
N VAL A 119 0.40 -16.57 -5.04
CA VAL A 119 0.16 -15.32 -4.32
C VAL A 119 -1.04 -15.47 -3.42
N SER A 120 -0.95 -14.96 -2.19
CA SER A 120 -2.06 -14.97 -1.24
C SER A 120 -2.09 -13.67 -0.45
N ILE A 121 -3.31 -13.14 -0.26
CA ILE A 121 -3.59 -12.05 0.66
C ILE A 121 -3.89 -12.66 2.02
N TRP A 122 -3.17 -12.21 3.02
CA TRP A 122 -3.38 -12.58 4.41
C TRP A 122 -3.97 -11.42 5.18
N ARG A 123 -4.86 -11.73 6.12
CA ARG A 123 -5.44 -10.76 7.04
C ARG A 123 -5.19 -11.20 8.47
N VAL A 124 -4.97 -10.22 9.32
CA VAL A 124 -4.83 -10.41 10.78
C VAL A 124 -5.97 -9.68 11.44
N GLU A 125 -6.73 -10.35 12.28
CA GLU A 125 -7.74 -9.67 13.07
C GLU A 125 -7.08 -8.92 14.22
N ILE A 126 -7.40 -7.64 14.34
CA ILE A 126 -6.95 -6.78 15.43
C ILE A 126 -8.15 -6.19 16.17
N ASP A 127 -7.96 -5.86 17.44
CA ASP A 127 -8.94 -5.10 18.21
C ASP A 127 -8.68 -3.59 18.06
N PRO A 128 -9.53 -2.82 17.38
CA PRO A 128 -9.41 -1.38 17.30
C PRO A 128 -9.92 -0.65 18.56
N GLY A 129 -10.51 -1.37 19.53
CA GLY A 129 -11.10 -0.82 20.75
C GLY A 129 -10.17 0.16 21.46
N PRO A 130 -8.91 -0.18 21.76
CA PRO A 130 -7.99 0.73 22.46
C PRO A 130 -7.80 2.10 21.78
N ILE A 131 -7.89 2.14 20.43
CA ILE A 131 -7.81 3.39 19.66
C ILE A 131 -9.16 4.12 19.67
N LEU A 132 -10.26 3.38 19.54
CA LEU A 132 -11.61 3.94 19.47
C LEU A 132 -12.09 4.48 20.83
N ASP A 133 -11.58 3.93 21.93
CA ASP A 133 -11.87 4.36 23.29
C ASP A 133 -11.06 5.62 23.70
N HIS A 134 -9.94 5.89 23.02
CA HIS A 134 -9.07 7.04 23.24
C HIS A 134 -8.82 7.79 21.92
N PRO A 135 -9.85 8.46 21.36
CA PRO A 135 -9.80 9.09 20.03
C PRO A 135 -9.09 10.44 19.99
N GLU A 136 -8.54 10.93 21.11
CA GLU A 136 -7.93 12.24 21.23
C GLU A 136 -6.77 12.42 20.25
N GLY A 137 -6.83 13.46 19.44
CA GLY A 137 -5.82 13.74 18.40
C GLY A 137 -5.92 12.89 17.13
N ILE A 138 -6.92 12.02 17.02
CA ILE A 138 -7.15 11.22 15.82
C ILE A 138 -8.25 11.85 14.96
N HIS A 139 -7.95 12.07 13.68
CA HIS A 139 -8.93 12.66 12.78
C HIS A 139 -10.17 11.75 12.61
N PRO A 140 -11.41 12.30 12.62
CA PRO A 140 -12.65 11.52 12.56
C PRO A 140 -12.70 10.53 11.39
N SER A 141 -12.18 10.88 10.21
CA SER A 141 -12.15 9.99 9.05
C SER A 141 -11.33 8.71 9.27
N VAL A 142 -10.31 8.75 10.13
CA VAL A 142 -9.51 7.58 10.51
C VAL A 142 -10.33 6.69 11.43
N LEU A 143 -11.00 7.27 12.43
CA LEU A 143 -11.90 6.54 13.34
C LEU A 143 -13.04 5.86 12.58
N ASP A 144 -13.60 6.50 11.56
CA ASP A 144 -14.65 5.93 10.72
C ASP A 144 -14.16 4.74 9.91
N VAL A 145 -12.90 4.76 9.48
CA VAL A 145 -12.29 3.60 8.81
C VAL A 145 -12.13 2.43 9.79
N LEU A 146 -11.64 2.67 11.00
CA LEU A 146 -11.43 1.64 12.01
C LEU A 146 -12.71 0.94 12.46
N LYS A 147 -13.88 1.60 12.33
CA LYS A 147 -15.20 1.03 12.66
C LYS A 147 -15.78 0.11 11.59
N ARG A 148 -15.18 0.04 10.39
CA ARG A 148 -15.68 -0.79 9.29
C ARG A 148 -15.49 -2.28 9.60
N LYS A 149 -16.56 -3.05 9.37
CA LYS A 149 -16.59 -4.51 9.57
C LYS A 149 -16.91 -5.21 8.25
#